data_6643680b3699b7939fa8e1a3b80739c9
#
_entry.id   6643680b3699b7939fa8e1a3b80739c9
#
_cell.length_a   1.000
_cell.length_b   1.000
_cell.length_c   1.000
_cell.angle_alpha   90.00
_cell.angle_beta   90.00
_cell.angle_gamma   90.00
#
_symmetry.space_group_name_H-M   'P 1'
#
loop_
_entity.id
_entity.type
_entity.pdbx_description
1 polymer ?
#
loop_
_entity_poly.entity_id
_entity_poly.type
_entity_poly.pdbx_seq_one_letter_code
_entity_poly.pdbx_strand_id
1 'polypeptide(L)'
;VDGQSYFELDRTQVSPANPWLFAEDYHMLLNVAVGGMWPGSPDASTVFPQEMVVDWVRVYEHVPEPQPVTFRVNLSEENLGPGDLVYVTGAFDNWAGSTHALSAGADGIWSATLDLPQGIHEYKFTINGWAGQQESFPPGAPGTLTSFGSTETFVNRFVDVAWDAIVTDADCFSSSEGCPGT
;
A
#
# COMPACT_ATOMS: atom_id res chain seq x y z
N VAL A 1 -8.44 22.76 -6.68
CA VAL A 1 -8.92 23.84 -7.55
C VAL A 1 -7.75 24.36 -8.35
N ASP A 2 -7.92 24.54 -9.67
CA ASP A 2 -6.88 25.07 -10.58
C ASP A 2 -5.54 24.27 -10.51
N GLY A 3 -5.63 22.95 -10.45
CA GLY A 3 -4.48 22.06 -10.36
C GLY A 3 -3.84 21.98 -8.97
N GLN A 4 -4.42 22.62 -7.96
CA GLN A 4 -3.96 22.54 -6.58
C GLN A 4 -4.92 21.69 -5.72
N SER A 5 -4.39 20.69 -5.03
CA SER A 5 -5.13 20.01 -3.97
C SER A 5 -5.26 20.95 -2.78
N TYR A 6 -6.47 21.15 -2.27
CA TYR A 6 -6.75 21.96 -1.09
C TYR A 6 -7.34 21.13 0.05
N PHE A 7 -7.73 19.92 -0.22
CA PHE A 7 -8.22 18.96 0.76
C PHE A 7 -8.11 17.55 0.19
N GLU A 8 -7.66 16.63 1.00
CA GLU A 8 -7.57 15.22 0.71
C GLU A 8 -8.10 14.43 1.92
N LEU A 9 -8.89 13.42 1.65
CA LEU A 9 -9.43 12.53 2.67
C LEU A 9 -9.32 11.09 2.18
N ASP A 10 -8.60 10.29 2.92
CA ASP A 10 -8.50 8.86 2.68
C ASP A 10 -9.26 8.01 3.71
N ARG A 11 -9.33 6.72 3.47
CA ARG A 11 -10.04 5.78 4.35
C ARG A 11 -9.49 5.76 5.78
N THR A 12 -8.20 5.98 5.96
CA THR A 12 -7.54 5.92 7.29
C THR A 12 -7.91 7.08 8.19
N GLN A 13 -8.32 8.20 7.60
CA GLN A 13 -8.75 9.41 8.31
C GLN A 13 -10.21 9.34 8.75
N VAL A 14 -10.94 8.31 8.31
CA VAL A 14 -12.35 8.12 8.66
C VAL A 14 -12.46 7.01 9.71
N SER A 15 -13.18 7.28 10.79
CA SER A 15 -13.41 6.28 11.86
C SER A 15 -13.88 4.94 11.27
N PRO A 16 -13.33 3.80 11.72
CA PRO A 16 -13.79 2.47 11.28
C PRO A 16 -15.29 2.22 11.48
N ALA A 17 -15.92 2.94 12.38
CA ALA A 17 -17.36 2.85 12.62
C ALA A 17 -18.20 3.50 11.51
N ASN A 18 -17.60 4.33 10.66
CA ASN A 18 -18.29 4.99 9.56
C ASN A 18 -18.06 4.25 8.24
N PRO A 19 -19.09 4.07 7.41
CA PRO A 19 -18.90 3.47 6.10
C PRO A 19 -18.06 4.41 5.20
N TRP A 20 -17.14 3.83 4.45
CA TRP A 20 -16.43 4.54 3.40
C TRP A 20 -17.23 4.47 2.11
N LEU A 21 -17.99 5.53 1.84
CA LEU A 21 -18.92 5.55 0.71
C LEU A 21 -18.23 5.72 -0.64
N PHE A 22 -16.97 6.19 -0.66
CA PHE A 22 -16.22 6.44 -1.91
C PHE A 22 -15.62 5.20 -2.55
N ALA A 23 -15.90 3.99 -2.02
CA ALA A 23 -15.59 2.72 -2.68
C ALA A 23 -16.69 2.24 -3.66
N GLU A 24 -17.81 2.94 -3.69
CA GLU A 24 -18.94 2.60 -4.56
C GLU A 24 -18.81 3.29 -5.93
N ASP A 25 -19.53 2.77 -6.92
CA ASP A 25 -19.58 3.38 -8.23
C ASP A 25 -20.33 4.71 -8.20
N TYR A 26 -19.73 5.75 -8.76
CA TYR A 26 -20.32 7.07 -8.88
C TYR A 26 -20.61 7.41 -10.33
N HIS A 27 -21.65 8.18 -10.55
CA HIS A 27 -21.98 8.73 -11.85
C HIS A 27 -21.86 10.25 -11.86
N MET A 28 -21.55 10.81 -13.00
CA MET A 28 -21.46 12.25 -13.19
C MET A 28 -22.85 12.83 -13.43
N LEU A 29 -23.17 13.92 -12.75
CA LEU A 29 -24.40 14.69 -12.94
C LEU A 29 -24.06 16.06 -13.51
N LEU A 30 -24.64 16.40 -14.63
CA LEU A 30 -24.61 17.72 -15.24
C LEU A 30 -26.05 18.21 -15.30
N ASN A 31 -26.39 19.26 -14.54
CA ASN A 31 -27.74 19.77 -14.53
C ASN A 31 -27.77 21.30 -14.43
N VAL A 32 -28.85 21.89 -14.89
CA VAL A 32 -29.22 23.29 -14.63
C VAL A 32 -30.46 23.28 -13.74
N ALA A 33 -30.29 23.75 -12.52
CA ALA A 33 -31.38 23.91 -11.58
C ALA A 33 -32.01 25.31 -11.71
N VAL A 34 -33.33 25.36 -11.66
CA VAL A 34 -34.09 26.60 -11.71
C VAL A 34 -34.77 26.85 -10.36
N GLY A 35 -34.33 27.93 -9.68
CA GLY A 35 -34.81 28.25 -8.35
C GLY A 35 -34.23 27.36 -7.26
N GLY A 36 -34.78 27.47 -6.06
CA GLY A 36 -34.35 26.70 -4.89
C GLY A 36 -34.33 27.55 -3.62
N MET A 37 -34.04 26.90 -2.49
CA MET A 37 -34.02 27.60 -1.18
C MET A 37 -32.99 28.73 -1.10
N TRP A 38 -31.86 28.58 -1.77
CA TRP A 38 -30.76 29.56 -1.71
C TRP A 38 -30.90 30.69 -2.76
N PRO A 39 -31.11 30.38 -4.07
CA PRO A 39 -31.30 31.43 -5.07
C PRO A 39 -32.71 32.04 -5.11
N GLY A 40 -33.65 31.44 -4.42
CA GLY A 40 -35.07 31.86 -4.48
C GLY A 40 -35.80 31.28 -5.69
N SER A 41 -37.08 31.63 -5.80
CA SER A 41 -37.91 31.28 -6.95
C SER A 41 -37.66 32.20 -8.13
N PRO A 42 -37.77 31.72 -9.37
CA PRO A 42 -37.77 32.59 -10.55
C PRO A 42 -38.80 33.68 -10.45
N ASP A 43 -38.49 34.84 -10.94
CA ASP A 43 -39.35 36.03 -10.99
C ASP A 43 -39.51 36.57 -12.42
N ALA A 44 -40.16 37.73 -12.57
CA ALA A 44 -40.39 38.34 -13.86
C ALA A 44 -39.09 38.79 -14.59
N SER A 45 -37.95 38.87 -13.91
CA SER A 45 -36.64 39.16 -14.49
C SER A 45 -35.93 37.94 -15.00
N THR A 46 -36.39 36.74 -14.67
CA THR A 46 -35.79 35.47 -15.11
C THR A 46 -36.15 35.23 -16.57
N VAL A 47 -35.13 35.19 -17.41
CA VAL A 47 -35.29 34.96 -18.87
C VAL A 47 -35.21 33.47 -19.18
N PHE A 48 -36.17 32.95 -19.92
CA PHE A 48 -36.21 31.57 -20.42
C PHE A 48 -36.30 31.55 -21.97
N PRO A 49 -35.79 30.50 -22.63
CA PRO A 49 -35.03 29.39 -22.09
C PRO A 49 -33.58 29.78 -21.66
N GLN A 50 -33.03 29.04 -20.71
CA GLN A 50 -31.62 29.10 -20.34
C GLN A 50 -30.94 27.77 -20.72
N GLU A 51 -29.72 27.85 -21.19
CA GLU A 51 -28.96 26.69 -21.66
C GLU A 51 -27.63 26.60 -20.90
N MET A 52 -27.25 25.38 -20.54
CA MET A 52 -25.90 25.03 -20.13
C MET A 52 -25.25 24.30 -21.29
N VAL A 53 -24.27 24.94 -21.91
CA VAL A 53 -23.50 24.31 -23.00
C VAL A 53 -22.24 23.68 -22.43
N VAL A 54 -22.12 22.37 -22.66
CA VAL A 54 -20.94 21.58 -22.24
C VAL A 54 -20.18 21.19 -23.51
N ASP A 55 -18.97 21.70 -23.66
CA ASP A 55 -18.13 21.43 -24.83
C ASP A 55 -17.56 20.02 -24.75
N TRP A 56 -17.02 19.63 -23.60
CA TRP A 56 -16.52 18.29 -23.37
C TRP A 56 -16.52 17.91 -21.88
N VAL A 57 -16.49 16.60 -21.64
CA VAL A 57 -16.27 15.99 -20.33
C VAL A 57 -15.12 15.01 -20.47
N ARG A 58 -14.16 15.06 -19.56
CA ARG A 58 -13.06 14.10 -19.50
C ARG A 58 -13.00 13.46 -18.13
N VAL A 59 -12.88 12.14 -18.11
CA VAL A 59 -12.61 11.35 -16.93
C VAL A 59 -11.18 10.85 -17.06
N TYR A 60 -10.39 11.08 -16.02
CA TYR A 60 -9.01 10.61 -15.95
C TYR A 60 -8.95 9.49 -14.91
N GLU A 61 -8.36 8.37 -15.29
CA GLU A 61 -7.95 7.35 -14.34
C GLU A 61 -6.63 7.79 -13.71
N HIS A 62 -6.60 7.79 -12.38
CA HIS A 62 -5.36 7.98 -11.66
C HIS A 62 -4.62 6.64 -11.63
N VAL A 63 -3.53 6.54 -12.36
CA VAL A 63 -2.60 5.40 -12.26
C VAL A 63 -1.55 5.79 -11.22
N PRO A 64 -1.59 5.19 -10.02
CA PRO A 64 -0.60 5.52 -8.99
C PRO A 64 0.80 5.14 -9.45
N GLU A 65 1.75 6.06 -9.30
CA GLU A 65 3.16 5.74 -9.51
C GLU A 65 3.64 4.79 -8.40
N PRO A 66 4.48 3.79 -8.74
CA PRO A 66 5.09 2.94 -7.75
C PRO A 66 5.87 3.76 -6.71
N GLN A 67 5.80 3.34 -5.46
CA GLN A 67 6.49 4.00 -4.37
C GLN A 67 7.70 3.20 -3.91
N PRO A 68 8.81 3.85 -3.55
CA PRO A 68 9.98 3.16 -3.03
C PRO A 68 9.70 2.57 -1.65
N VAL A 69 9.83 1.25 -1.54
CA VAL A 69 9.73 0.49 -0.29
C VAL A 69 11.10 -0.03 0.06
N THR A 70 11.65 0.42 1.17
CA THR A 70 12.91 -0.09 1.71
C THR A 70 12.61 -1.20 2.72
N PHE A 71 12.82 -2.43 2.31
CA PHE A 71 12.74 -3.60 3.17
C PHE A 71 13.98 -3.70 4.03
N ARG A 72 13.78 -4.00 5.32
CA ARG A 72 14.86 -4.13 6.30
C ARG A 72 14.66 -5.37 7.16
N VAL A 73 15.75 -6.05 7.47
CA VAL A 73 15.77 -7.19 8.38
C VAL A 73 17.04 -7.18 9.21
N ASN A 74 16.90 -7.46 10.49
CA ASN A 74 18.05 -7.61 11.39
C ASN A 74 18.46 -9.10 11.45
N LEU A 75 19.68 -9.38 11.07
CA LEU A 75 20.28 -10.73 11.05
C LEU A 75 21.40 -10.89 12.07
N SER A 76 21.46 -10.03 13.09
CA SER A 76 22.49 -10.09 14.14
C SER A 76 22.46 -11.40 14.93
N GLU A 77 21.32 -12.04 15.04
CA GLU A 77 21.13 -13.34 15.71
C GLU A 77 21.35 -14.53 14.77
N GLU A 78 21.50 -14.29 13.47
CA GLU A 78 21.69 -15.36 12.48
C GLU A 78 23.19 -15.63 12.24
N ASN A 79 23.51 -16.90 12.06
CA ASN A 79 24.89 -17.33 11.87
C ASN A 79 25.25 -17.37 10.38
N LEU A 80 25.41 -16.17 9.77
CA LEU A 80 25.73 -16.05 8.36
C LEU A 80 27.18 -16.42 8.08
N GLY A 81 27.36 -17.30 7.10
CA GLY A 81 28.66 -17.68 6.58
C GLY A 81 29.19 -16.72 5.50
N PRO A 82 30.49 -16.78 5.20
CA PRO A 82 31.04 -16.02 4.07
C PRO A 82 30.40 -16.46 2.75
N GLY A 83 29.73 -15.53 2.09
CA GLY A 83 29.05 -15.78 0.81
C GLY A 83 27.55 -16.07 0.90
N ASP A 84 26.96 -16.07 2.09
CA ASP A 84 25.52 -16.12 2.23
C ASP A 84 24.89 -14.87 1.65
N LEU A 85 23.78 -15.05 0.95
CA LEU A 85 23.02 -13.99 0.30
C LEU A 85 21.63 -13.92 0.93
N VAL A 86 21.21 -12.72 1.24
CA VAL A 86 19.90 -12.44 1.83
C VAL A 86 19.01 -11.82 0.78
N TYR A 87 17.76 -12.27 0.71
CA TYR A 87 16.79 -11.78 -0.27
C TYR A 87 15.48 -11.40 0.40
N VAL A 88 14.77 -10.46 -0.21
CA VAL A 88 13.34 -10.25 -0.01
C VAL A 88 12.58 -10.83 -1.20
N THR A 89 11.51 -11.52 -0.94
CA THR A 89 10.64 -12.14 -1.95
C THR A 89 9.18 -12.01 -1.51
N GLY A 90 8.27 -11.92 -2.46
CA GLY A 90 6.86 -11.73 -2.15
C GLY A 90 5.97 -11.81 -3.38
N ALA A 91 4.74 -11.33 -3.24
CA ALA A 91 3.79 -11.28 -4.35
C ALA A 91 4.34 -10.48 -5.55
N PHE A 92 5.19 -9.50 -5.31
CA PHE A 92 5.79 -8.61 -6.34
C PHE A 92 6.81 -9.30 -7.25
N ASP A 93 7.35 -10.46 -6.86
CA ASP A 93 8.28 -11.26 -7.68
C ASP A 93 7.78 -12.70 -7.91
N ASN A 94 6.48 -12.94 -7.69
CA ASN A 94 5.85 -14.27 -7.74
C ASN A 94 6.55 -15.29 -6.82
N TRP A 95 7.04 -14.84 -5.69
CA TRP A 95 7.71 -15.69 -4.70
C TRP A 95 8.95 -16.42 -5.27
N ALA A 96 9.75 -15.72 -6.08
CA ALA A 96 10.93 -16.31 -6.71
C ALA A 96 12.03 -16.73 -5.73
N GLY A 97 12.07 -16.14 -4.54
CA GLY A 97 12.93 -16.54 -3.43
C GLY A 97 14.35 -15.99 -3.45
N SER A 98 14.87 -15.56 -4.59
CA SER A 98 16.26 -15.12 -4.74
C SER A 98 16.47 -14.03 -5.81
N THR A 99 15.43 -13.23 -6.08
CA THR A 99 15.52 -12.18 -7.11
C THR A 99 16.07 -10.87 -6.54
N HIS A 100 15.61 -10.46 -5.37
CA HIS A 100 15.93 -9.16 -4.78
C HIS A 100 16.89 -9.32 -3.60
N ALA A 101 18.20 -9.24 -3.90
CA ALA A 101 19.24 -9.34 -2.89
C ALA A 101 19.29 -8.08 -2.01
N LEU A 102 19.47 -8.28 -0.71
CA LEU A 102 19.72 -7.21 0.26
C LEU A 102 21.21 -6.95 0.40
N SER A 103 21.54 -5.72 0.77
CA SER A 103 22.87 -5.29 1.12
C SER A 103 23.03 -5.21 2.64
N ALA A 104 24.16 -5.72 3.15
CA ALA A 104 24.48 -5.65 4.57
C ALA A 104 24.81 -4.22 5.00
N GLY A 105 24.18 -3.75 6.08
CA GLY A 105 24.55 -2.56 6.82
C GLY A 105 25.63 -2.84 7.88
N ALA A 106 26.15 -1.78 8.51
CA ALA A 106 27.22 -1.88 9.52
C ALA A 106 26.76 -2.46 10.86
N ASP A 107 25.47 -2.49 11.11
CA ASP A 107 24.80 -2.83 12.37
C ASP A 107 24.06 -4.19 12.33
N GLY A 108 24.37 -5.02 11.33
CA GLY A 108 23.69 -6.31 11.14
C GLY A 108 22.33 -6.20 10.47
N ILE A 109 21.90 -5.00 10.09
CA ILE A 109 20.66 -4.77 9.35
C ILE A 109 20.95 -4.87 7.86
N TRP A 110 20.18 -5.71 7.20
CA TRP A 110 20.22 -5.86 5.74
C TRP A 110 19.05 -5.14 5.11
N SER A 111 19.25 -4.52 3.95
CA SER A 111 18.19 -3.75 3.29
C SER A 111 18.26 -3.81 1.76
N ALA A 112 17.08 -3.65 1.16
CA ALA A 112 16.91 -3.41 -0.29
C ALA A 112 15.72 -2.47 -0.50
N THR A 113 15.79 -1.63 -1.53
CA THR A 113 14.68 -0.75 -1.92
C THR A 113 14.11 -1.21 -3.26
N LEU A 114 12.81 -1.36 -3.33
CA LEU A 114 12.06 -1.74 -4.53
C LEU A 114 10.93 -0.74 -4.76
N ASP A 115 10.66 -0.40 -6.01
CA ASP A 115 9.49 0.40 -6.37
C ASP A 115 8.28 -0.54 -6.52
N LEU A 116 7.30 -0.39 -5.63
CA LEU A 116 6.10 -1.22 -5.61
C LEU A 116 4.85 -0.40 -5.90
N PRO A 117 3.90 -0.95 -6.66
CA PRO A 117 2.61 -0.32 -6.86
C PRO A 117 1.85 -0.20 -5.54
N GLN A 118 0.87 0.70 -5.49
CA GLN A 118 -0.01 0.81 -4.32
C GLN A 118 -0.75 -0.49 -4.04
N GLY A 119 -0.97 -0.76 -2.76
CA GLY A 119 -1.66 -1.94 -2.27
C GLY A 119 -0.89 -2.72 -1.21
N ILE A 120 -1.50 -3.80 -0.76
CA ILE A 120 -0.91 -4.69 0.24
C ILE A 120 -0.03 -5.71 -0.48
N HIS A 121 1.24 -5.77 -0.07
CA HIS A 121 2.21 -6.73 -0.57
C HIS A 121 2.68 -7.64 0.56
N GLU A 122 2.37 -8.93 0.44
CA GLU A 122 2.93 -9.94 1.32
C GLU A 122 4.38 -10.26 0.91
N TYR A 123 5.26 -10.45 1.90
CA TYR A 123 6.67 -10.75 1.65
C TYR A 123 7.29 -11.59 2.77
N LYS A 124 8.45 -12.16 2.48
CA LYS A 124 9.37 -12.82 3.43
C LYS A 124 10.81 -12.51 3.08
N PHE A 125 11.66 -12.70 4.08
CA PHE A 125 13.10 -12.77 3.83
C PHE A 125 13.55 -14.23 3.72
N THR A 126 14.57 -14.45 2.89
CA THR A 126 15.23 -15.73 2.75
C THR A 126 16.75 -15.57 2.83
N ILE A 127 17.45 -16.58 3.31
CA ILE A 127 18.91 -16.70 3.26
C ILE A 127 19.23 -17.80 2.26
N ASN A 128 19.93 -17.48 1.19
CA ASN A 128 20.20 -18.38 0.05
C ASN A 128 18.94 -18.89 -0.68
N GLY A 129 17.87 -18.10 -0.68
CA GLY A 129 16.62 -18.44 -1.34
C GLY A 129 15.86 -19.60 -0.65
N TRP A 130 14.90 -20.19 -1.36
CA TRP A 130 14.07 -21.27 -0.82
C TRP A 130 14.83 -22.57 -0.48
N ALA A 131 16.02 -22.76 -1.08
CA ALA A 131 16.87 -23.91 -0.78
C ALA A 131 17.66 -23.75 0.53
N GLY A 132 17.77 -22.54 1.03
CA GLY A 132 18.40 -22.23 2.31
C GLY A 132 17.39 -22.05 3.43
N GLN A 133 17.46 -20.92 4.13
CA GLN A 133 16.52 -20.59 5.22
C GLN A 133 15.44 -19.63 4.72
N GLN A 134 14.25 -19.78 5.23
CA GLN A 134 13.15 -18.86 5.02
C GLN A 134 12.52 -18.50 6.36
N GLU A 135 11.94 -17.30 6.45
CA GLU A 135 11.19 -16.91 7.63
C GLU A 135 10.00 -17.82 7.88
N SER A 136 9.73 -18.05 9.17
CA SER A 136 8.58 -18.84 9.61
C SER A 136 7.92 -18.16 10.80
N PHE A 137 6.61 -17.93 10.71
CA PHE A 137 5.82 -17.32 11.76
C PHE A 137 4.64 -18.20 12.14
N PRO A 138 4.22 -18.17 13.41
CA PRO A 138 2.97 -18.82 13.80
C PRO A 138 1.77 -18.05 13.22
N PRO A 139 0.64 -18.72 12.94
CA PRO A 139 -0.58 -18.05 12.53
C PRO A 139 -1.01 -16.96 13.52
N GLY A 140 -1.32 -15.77 12.99
CA GLY A 140 -1.73 -14.62 13.79
C GLY A 140 -0.59 -13.86 14.47
N ALA A 141 0.68 -14.11 14.10
CA ALA A 141 1.80 -13.32 14.57
C ALA A 141 1.59 -11.82 14.25
N PRO A 142 1.93 -10.89 15.18
CA PRO A 142 1.80 -9.47 14.92
C PRO A 142 2.55 -9.05 13.65
N GLY A 143 2.03 -8.07 12.90
CA GLY A 143 2.67 -7.58 11.67
C GLY A 143 2.72 -8.58 10.52
N THR A 144 1.95 -9.67 10.60
CA THR A 144 1.85 -10.68 9.54
C THR A 144 0.42 -10.87 9.05
N LEU A 145 0.29 -11.36 7.84
CA LEU A 145 -0.95 -11.88 7.28
C LEU A 145 -0.91 -13.41 7.26
N THR A 146 -2.03 -14.01 7.64
CA THR A 146 -2.20 -15.46 7.61
C THR A 146 -3.16 -15.83 6.49
N SER A 147 -2.68 -16.59 5.51
CA SER A 147 -3.46 -17.08 4.38
C SER A 147 -3.60 -18.60 4.46
N PHE A 148 -4.82 -19.10 4.28
CA PHE A 148 -5.12 -20.53 4.35
C PHE A 148 -5.26 -21.10 2.93
N GLY A 149 -4.30 -21.93 2.54
CA GLY A 149 -4.40 -22.75 1.34
C GLY A 149 -5.21 -24.04 1.59
N SER A 150 -5.36 -24.87 0.56
CA SER A 150 -6.10 -26.12 0.66
C SER A 150 -5.41 -27.16 1.58
N THR A 151 -4.10 -27.11 1.71
CA THR A 151 -3.28 -28.05 2.48
C THR A 151 -2.25 -27.38 3.38
N GLU A 152 -2.00 -26.10 3.20
CA GLU A 152 -0.94 -25.37 3.88
C GLU A 152 -1.44 -24.01 4.39
N THR A 153 -0.84 -23.55 5.47
CA THR A 153 -1.07 -22.20 6.00
C THR A 153 0.18 -21.38 5.75
N PHE A 154 0.00 -20.23 5.10
CA PHE A 154 1.08 -19.29 4.84
C PHE A 154 0.97 -18.12 5.80
N VAL A 155 2.08 -17.76 6.44
CA VAL A 155 2.17 -16.58 7.30
C VAL A 155 3.31 -15.74 6.82
N ASN A 156 3.00 -14.56 6.32
CA ASN A 156 3.94 -13.67 5.66
C ASN A 156 3.90 -12.28 6.30
N ARG A 157 5.02 -11.56 6.29
CA ARG A 157 5.01 -10.12 6.54
C ARG A 157 4.17 -9.43 5.48
N PHE A 158 3.74 -8.21 5.75
CA PHE A 158 3.09 -7.39 4.74
C PHE A 158 3.52 -5.92 4.86
N VAL A 159 3.39 -5.21 3.78
CA VAL A 159 3.50 -3.76 3.69
C VAL A 159 2.31 -3.24 2.91
N ASP A 160 1.71 -2.16 3.39
CA ASP A 160 0.64 -1.44 2.70
C ASP A 160 1.23 -0.19 2.06
N VAL A 161 1.36 -0.23 0.74
CA VAL A 161 1.97 0.84 -0.05
C VAL A 161 0.89 1.84 -0.42
N ALA A 162 0.97 3.03 0.15
CA ALA A 162 0.07 4.15 -0.12
C ALA A 162 0.74 5.19 -1.04
N TRP A 163 0.88 6.43 -0.58
CA TRP A 163 1.31 7.56 -1.40
C TRP A 163 2.77 7.96 -1.21
N ASP A 164 3.39 7.49 -0.13
CA ASP A 164 4.72 7.89 0.29
C ASP A 164 5.70 6.72 0.29
N ALA A 165 6.99 7.04 0.23
CA ALA A 165 8.06 6.07 0.42
C ALA A 165 7.96 5.41 1.81
N ILE A 166 8.17 4.10 1.85
CA ILE A 166 8.09 3.31 3.07
C ILE A 166 9.45 2.74 3.43
N VAL A 167 9.76 2.77 4.71
CA VAL A 167 10.88 2.03 5.30
C VAL A 167 10.30 1.08 6.34
N THR A 168 10.43 -0.23 6.13
CA THR A 168 9.93 -1.22 7.08
C THR A 168 10.77 -1.24 8.35
N ASP A 169 10.19 -1.68 9.46
CA ASP A 169 10.95 -1.95 10.67
C ASP A 169 12.02 -3.02 10.41
N ALA A 170 13.14 -2.92 11.15
CA ALA A 170 14.24 -3.88 11.04
C ALA A 170 14.08 -4.98 12.10
N ASP A 171 12.96 -5.70 12.06
CA ASP A 171 12.73 -6.82 12.94
C ASP A 171 13.74 -7.95 12.72
N CYS A 172 13.94 -8.77 13.72
CA CYS A 172 14.76 -9.98 13.57
C CYS A 172 14.15 -10.95 12.57
N PHE A 173 15.01 -11.69 11.89
CA PHE A 173 14.62 -12.79 11.01
C PHE A 173 13.74 -13.80 11.76
N SER A 174 12.61 -14.17 11.16
CA SER A 174 11.58 -15.01 11.78
C SER A 174 10.98 -14.48 13.10
N SER A 175 11.14 -13.20 13.41
CA SER A 175 10.49 -12.55 14.54
C SER A 175 9.64 -11.38 14.06
N SER A 176 8.48 -11.22 14.67
CA SER A 176 7.58 -10.08 14.45
C SER A 176 7.62 -9.07 15.61
N GLU A 177 8.51 -9.25 16.56
CA GLU A 177 8.66 -8.43 17.76
C GLU A 177 10.13 -8.06 17.95
N GLY A 178 10.70 -7.28 17.09
CA GLY A 178 12.08 -6.78 17.27
C GLY A 178 13.12 -7.83 17.72
N CYS A 179 14.36 -7.43 17.81
CA CYS A 179 15.43 -8.33 18.27
C CYS A 179 15.57 -8.33 19.79
N PRO A 180 15.75 -9.49 20.43
CA PRO A 180 16.10 -9.53 21.84
C PRO A 180 17.39 -8.75 22.09
N GLY A 181 17.31 -7.68 22.92
CA GLY A 181 18.49 -6.91 23.36
C GLY A 181 18.80 -5.63 22.58
N THR A 182 17.91 -5.16 21.70
CA THR A 182 17.97 -3.81 21.09
C THR A 182 17.08 -2.81 21.83
#